data_3e8fe98b4ba4456209979b8075f7135e
#
_entry.id   3e8fe98b4ba4456209979b8075f7135e
#
_cell.length_a   1.000
_cell.length_b   1.000
_cell.length_c   1.000
_cell.angle_alpha   90.00
_cell.angle_beta   90.00
_cell.angle_gamma   90.00
#
_symmetry.space_group_name_H-M   'P 1'
#
loop_
_entity.id
_entity.type
_entity.pdbx_description
1 polymer ?
#
loop_
_entity_poly.entity_id
_entity_poly.type
_entity_poly.pdbx_seq_one_letter_code
_entity_poly.pdbx_strand_id
1 'polypeptide(L)'
;MISDKIDCPSKTYPSVPCEIIHAGLKVNFTPVEGDMIKGPYQLSPSNVWDSALRFTADMYVPKTHMCLSFTGPYKTLKLSKGGAIITDDYQAMLWFKRARFSGRRECSYHDDNFDMLGWNFYMMPELSARGLLMMNQFYDYDGNKKINDDIELPYPDLSKFKIYTQ
;
A
#
# COMPACT_ATOMS: atom_id res chain seq x y z
N MET A 1 -18.00 -13.73 12.02
CA MET A 1 -16.60 -13.82 12.47
C MET A 1 -15.75 -13.24 11.35
N ILE A 2 -14.91 -12.26 11.65
CA ILE A 2 -13.90 -11.77 10.71
C ILE A 2 -12.88 -12.90 10.59
N SER A 3 -12.51 -13.29 9.37
CA SER A 3 -11.47 -14.30 9.14
C SER A 3 -10.16 -13.86 9.79
N ASP A 4 -9.48 -14.74 10.50
CA ASP A 4 -8.12 -14.53 10.99
C ASP A 4 -7.05 -14.76 9.90
N LYS A 5 -7.48 -15.15 8.69
CA LYS A 5 -6.63 -15.43 7.54
C LYS A 5 -6.87 -14.43 6.41
N ILE A 6 -5.79 -13.98 5.80
CA ILE A 6 -5.78 -13.08 4.64
C ILE A 6 -5.11 -13.79 3.47
N ASP A 7 -5.78 -13.80 2.33
CA ASP A 7 -5.23 -14.31 1.09
C ASP A 7 -4.15 -13.36 0.57
N CYS A 8 -2.99 -13.92 0.30
CA CYS A 8 -1.81 -13.20 -0.16
C CYS A 8 -1.20 -13.95 -1.35
N PRO A 9 -0.92 -13.29 -2.46
CA PRO A 9 -0.21 -13.93 -3.56
C PRO A 9 1.13 -14.52 -3.13
N SER A 10 1.44 -15.74 -3.54
CA SER A 10 2.70 -16.40 -3.16
C SER A 10 3.94 -15.70 -3.72
N LYS A 11 3.78 -14.98 -4.82
CA LYS A 11 4.82 -14.12 -5.42
C LYS A 11 4.42 -12.65 -5.25
N THR A 12 4.85 -12.05 -4.18
CA THR A 12 4.65 -10.64 -3.86
C THR A 12 5.87 -10.06 -3.14
N TYR A 13 5.88 -8.75 -2.91
CA TYR A 13 6.95 -8.15 -2.13
C TYR A 13 6.87 -8.60 -0.66
N PRO A 14 8.00 -8.94 -0.01
CA PRO A 14 8.01 -9.53 1.34
C PRO A 14 7.30 -8.72 2.42
N SER A 15 7.15 -7.39 2.25
CA SER A 15 6.41 -6.59 3.23
C SER A 15 4.93 -6.97 3.32
N VAL A 16 4.32 -7.47 2.25
CA VAL A 16 2.88 -7.81 2.27
C VAL A 16 2.56 -8.89 3.31
N PRO A 17 3.17 -10.09 3.28
CA PRO A 17 2.94 -11.07 4.33
C PRO A 17 3.46 -10.60 5.71
N CYS A 18 4.53 -9.79 5.77
CA CYS A 18 4.99 -9.23 7.05
C CYS A 18 3.91 -8.37 7.71
N GLU A 19 3.28 -7.45 6.96
CA GLU A 19 2.26 -6.56 7.52
C GLU A 19 0.99 -7.32 7.92
N ILE A 20 0.61 -8.38 7.21
CA ILE A 20 -0.49 -9.27 7.62
C ILE A 20 -0.18 -9.89 9.00
N ILE A 21 1.03 -10.40 9.17
CA ILE A 21 1.48 -11.01 10.44
C ILE A 21 1.58 -9.98 11.56
N HIS A 22 2.14 -8.78 11.28
CA HIS A 22 2.21 -7.68 12.25
C HIS A 22 0.82 -7.21 12.70
N ALA A 23 -0.18 -7.32 11.84
CA ALA A 23 -1.58 -7.06 12.19
C ALA A 23 -2.21 -8.16 13.07
N GLY A 24 -1.47 -9.22 13.45
CA GLY A 24 -1.95 -10.34 14.24
C GLY A 24 -2.80 -11.35 13.44
N LEU A 25 -2.72 -11.28 12.11
CA LEU A 25 -3.46 -12.14 11.20
C LEU A 25 -2.56 -13.24 10.61
N LYS A 26 -3.15 -14.25 10.01
CA LYS A 26 -2.44 -15.34 9.36
C LYS A 26 -2.45 -15.15 7.84
N VAL A 27 -1.35 -15.50 7.20
CA VAL A 27 -1.24 -15.49 5.75
C VAL A 27 -1.78 -16.80 5.18
N ASN A 28 -2.65 -16.70 4.18
CA ASN A 28 -3.06 -17.81 3.33
C ASN A 28 -2.51 -17.54 1.92
N PHE A 29 -1.44 -18.25 1.54
CA PHE A 29 -0.83 -18.01 0.24
C PHE A 29 -1.66 -18.60 -0.88
N THR A 30 -1.97 -17.76 -1.88
CA THR A 30 -2.59 -18.18 -3.15
C THR A 30 -1.49 -18.34 -4.22
N PRO A 31 -1.45 -19.48 -4.92
CA PRO A 31 -0.43 -19.72 -5.94
C PRO A 31 -0.45 -18.66 -7.05
N VAL A 32 0.71 -18.21 -7.46
CA VAL A 32 0.89 -17.31 -8.61
C VAL A 32 1.88 -17.95 -9.58
N GLU A 33 1.42 -18.19 -10.82
CA GLU A 33 2.27 -18.67 -11.89
C GLU A 33 3.03 -17.50 -12.56
N GLY A 34 4.21 -17.78 -13.10
CA GLY A 34 5.03 -16.75 -13.76
C GLY A 34 5.55 -15.70 -12.78
N ASP A 35 5.42 -14.43 -13.15
CA ASP A 35 5.86 -13.25 -12.40
C ASP A 35 4.90 -12.85 -11.28
N MET A 36 5.34 -11.91 -10.42
CA MET A 36 4.44 -11.28 -9.45
C MET A 36 3.32 -10.49 -10.14
N ILE A 37 2.20 -10.34 -9.44
CA ILE A 37 1.04 -9.57 -9.95
C ILE A 37 1.44 -8.09 -10.11
N LYS A 38 1.28 -7.56 -11.31
CA LYS A 38 1.61 -6.16 -11.65
C LYS A 38 0.42 -5.21 -11.53
N GLY A 39 -0.80 -5.75 -11.54
CA GLY A 39 -2.05 -5.01 -11.34
C GLY A 39 -2.44 -4.87 -9.87
N PRO A 40 -3.55 -4.16 -9.59
CA PRO A 40 -4.15 -4.19 -8.27
C PRO A 40 -4.68 -5.58 -7.92
N TYR A 41 -4.52 -6.01 -6.68
CA TYR A 41 -5.12 -7.23 -6.16
C TYR A 41 -5.63 -7.06 -4.73
N GLN A 42 -6.68 -7.78 -4.40
CA GLN A 42 -7.30 -7.74 -3.09
C GLN A 42 -6.58 -8.68 -2.12
N LEU A 43 -6.39 -8.24 -0.90
CA LEU A 43 -6.02 -9.07 0.24
C LEU A 43 -7.30 -9.62 0.89
N SER A 44 -7.90 -10.61 0.24
CA SER A 44 -9.22 -11.16 0.62
C SER A 44 -9.17 -11.86 2.00
N PRO A 45 -10.24 -11.81 2.80
CA PRO A 45 -11.53 -11.18 2.57
C PRO A 45 -11.60 -9.70 2.99
N SER A 46 -10.46 -9.05 3.25
CA SER A 46 -10.44 -7.63 3.62
C SER A 46 -10.80 -6.73 2.43
N ASN A 47 -11.12 -5.47 2.70
CA ASN A 47 -11.28 -4.43 1.67
C ASN A 47 -9.96 -3.72 1.33
N VAL A 48 -8.83 -4.26 1.75
CA VAL A 48 -7.49 -3.75 1.43
C VAL A 48 -7.02 -4.31 0.10
N TRP A 49 -6.54 -3.42 -0.76
CA TRP A 49 -5.97 -3.76 -2.06
C TRP A 49 -4.52 -3.30 -2.15
N ASP A 50 -3.66 -4.17 -2.64
CA ASP A 50 -2.30 -3.78 -3.00
C ASP A 50 -2.28 -3.32 -4.47
N SER A 51 -1.84 -2.10 -4.68
CA SER A 51 -1.60 -1.52 -5.99
C SER A 51 -0.19 -0.92 -6.08
N ALA A 52 0.77 -1.57 -5.44
CA ALA A 52 2.13 -1.06 -5.32
C ALA A 52 2.86 -0.89 -6.65
N LEU A 53 2.45 -1.61 -7.71
CA LEU A 53 3.05 -1.53 -9.05
C LEU A 53 2.17 -0.80 -10.07
N ARG A 54 0.96 -0.41 -9.70
CA ARG A 54 0.01 0.25 -10.61
C ARG A 54 -0.49 1.55 -10.00
N PHE A 55 -0.31 2.64 -10.73
CA PHE A 55 -0.90 3.93 -10.42
C PHE A 55 -1.31 4.60 -11.74
N THR A 56 -2.58 4.45 -12.10
CA THR A 56 -3.16 4.94 -13.36
C THR A 56 -4.46 5.70 -13.08
N ALA A 57 -4.95 6.46 -14.05
CA ALA A 57 -6.29 7.06 -13.95
C ALA A 57 -7.36 5.98 -13.79
N ASP A 58 -8.44 6.33 -13.12
CA ASP A 58 -9.66 5.53 -12.94
C ASP A 58 -9.46 4.12 -12.35
N MET A 59 -8.32 3.87 -11.69
CA MET A 59 -7.99 2.56 -11.12
C MET A 59 -8.68 2.26 -9.79
N TYR A 60 -9.27 3.28 -9.14
CA TYR A 60 -9.82 3.12 -7.80
C TYR A 60 -11.06 2.22 -7.81
N VAL A 61 -11.05 1.24 -6.90
CA VAL A 61 -12.21 0.36 -6.65
C VAL A 61 -13.00 0.93 -5.48
N PRO A 62 -14.28 1.30 -5.67
CA PRO A 62 -15.10 1.89 -4.61
C PRO A 62 -15.21 0.99 -3.36
N LYS A 63 -15.29 1.61 -2.18
CA LYS A 63 -15.40 0.96 -0.87
C LYS A 63 -14.17 0.11 -0.48
N THR A 64 -13.01 0.45 -1.01
CA THR A 64 -11.75 -0.22 -0.69
C THR A 64 -10.71 0.74 -0.12
N HIS A 65 -9.63 0.19 0.39
CA HIS A 65 -8.43 0.91 0.79
C HIS A 65 -7.28 0.45 -0.11
N MET A 66 -6.98 1.22 -1.16
CA MET A 66 -5.94 0.85 -2.12
C MET A 66 -4.59 1.43 -1.71
N CYS A 67 -3.62 0.56 -1.49
CA CYS A 67 -2.27 0.91 -1.07
C CYS A 67 -1.36 1.11 -2.29
N LEU A 68 -0.82 2.31 -2.43
CA LEU A 68 0.16 2.69 -3.45
C LEU A 68 1.56 2.74 -2.87
N SER A 69 2.56 2.41 -3.67
CA SER A 69 3.96 2.57 -3.31
C SER A 69 4.68 3.51 -4.26
N PHE A 70 5.49 4.40 -3.70
CA PHE A 70 6.39 5.30 -4.43
C PHE A 70 7.87 4.91 -4.25
N THR A 71 8.11 3.75 -3.62
CA THR A 71 9.44 3.25 -3.29
C THR A 71 9.95 2.32 -4.38
N GLY A 72 11.01 2.73 -5.07
CA GLY A 72 11.71 1.89 -6.04
C GLY A 72 11.59 2.36 -7.50
N PRO A 73 12.39 1.74 -8.39
CA PRO A 73 12.54 2.19 -9.77
C PRO A 73 11.35 1.86 -10.67
N TYR A 74 10.54 0.87 -10.30
CA TYR A 74 9.42 0.37 -11.10
C TYR A 74 8.08 1.05 -10.77
N LYS A 75 8.11 2.16 -10.03
CA LYS A 75 6.89 2.89 -9.65
C LYS A 75 6.56 3.96 -10.66
N THR A 76 5.27 4.23 -10.85
CA THR A 76 4.83 5.37 -11.66
C THR A 76 5.40 6.67 -11.11
N LEU A 77 5.26 6.88 -9.79
CA LEU A 77 5.86 8.00 -9.09
C LEU A 77 7.09 7.50 -8.30
N LYS A 78 8.29 7.92 -8.71
CA LYS A 78 9.57 7.41 -8.17
C LYS A 78 10.13 8.37 -7.11
N LEU A 79 9.66 8.25 -5.87
CA LEU A 79 10.09 9.14 -4.78
C LEU A 79 11.17 8.55 -3.87
N SER A 80 11.70 7.37 -4.18
CA SER A 80 12.63 6.62 -3.34
C SER A 80 12.01 6.03 -2.07
N LYS A 81 11.07 6.70 -1.41
CA LYS A 81 10.37 6.25 -0.22
C LYS A 81 8.94 6.81 -0.19
N GLY A 82 8.05 6.11 0.54
CA GLY A 82 6.67 6.56 0.75
C GLY A 82 5.66 5.81 -0.10
N GLY A 83 4.41 6.19 0.07
CA GLY A 83 3.24 5.64 -0.58
C GLY A 83 2.01 6.47 -0.24
N ALA A 84 0.85 6.00 -0.68
CA ALA A 84 -0.44 6.59 -0.34
C ALA A 84 -1.49 5.50 -0.17
N ILE A 85 -2.55 5.81 0.56
CA ILE A 85 -3.77 5.00 0.61
C ILE A 85 -4.88 5.82 -0.04
N ILE A 86 -5.52 5.26 -1.05
CA ILE A 86 -6.72 5.84 -1.67
C ILE A 86 -7.93 5.18 -1.05
N THR A 87 -8.89 5.99 -0.61
CA THR A 87 -10.13 5.52 0.02
C THR A 87 -11.25 6.55 -0.14
N ASP A 88 -12.49 6.07 -0.28
CA ASP A 88 -13.71 6.87 -0.21
C ASP A 88 -14.38 6.83 1.19
N ASP A 89 -13.82 6.05 2.12
CA ASP A 89 -14.24 6.02 3.51
C ASP A 89 -13.61 7.19 4.28
N TYR A 90 -14.44 8.20 4.58
CA TYR A 90 -14.02 9.38 5.31
C TYR A 90 -13.54 9.06 6.73
N GLN A 91 -14.17 8.12 7.43
CA GLN A 91 -13.77 7.74 8.79
C GLN A 91 -12.43 7.01 8.80
N ALA A 92 -12.23 6.11 7.84
CA ALA A 92 -10.94 5.45 7.65
C ALA A 92 -9.84 6.48 7.30
N MET A 93 -10.12 7.46 6.45
CA MET A 93 -9.18 8.54 6.11
C MET A 93 -8.76 9.33 7.36
N LEU A 94 -9.70 9.70 8.23
CA LEU A 94 -9.40 10.39 9.49
C LEU A 94 -8.53 9.52 10.41
N TRP A 95 -8.83 8.23 10.48
CA TRP A 95 -8.04 7.27 11.24
C TRP A 95 -6.61 7.16 10.68
N PHE A 96 -6.43 6.99 9.37
CA PHE A 96 -5.12 6.90 8.72
C PHE A 96 -4.28 8.17 8.93
N LYS A 97 -4.89 9.35 8.89
CA LYS A 97 -4.18 10.62 9.18
C LYS A 97 -3.56 10.61 10.57
N ARG A 98 -4.29 10.15 11.57
CA ARG A 98 -3.78 10.03 12.94
C ARG A 98 -2.78 8.88 13.07
N ALA A 99 -3.11 7.71 12.51
CA ALA A 99 -2.28 6.51 12.59
C ALA A 99 -0.85 6.75 12.10
N ARG A 100 -0.68 7.43 10.96
CA ARG A 100 0.65 7.76 10.40
C ARG A 100 1.42 8.80 11.20
N PHE A 101 0.75 9.53 12.10
CA PHE A 101 1.30 10.64 12.90
C PHE A 101 1.26 10.32 14.40
N SER A 102 1.70 9.12 14.78
CA SER A 102 1.78 8.66 16.18
C SER A 102 0.45 8.68 16.94
N GLY A 103 -0.68 8.57 16.25
CA GLY A 103 -2.03 8.64 16.82
C GLY A 103 -2.52 10.06 17.11
N ARG A 104 -1.71 11.08 16.83
CA ARG A 104 -1.99 12.47 17.15
C ARG A 104 -3.10 13.08 16.29
N ARG A 105 -3.79 14.07 16.86
CA ARG A 105 -4.71 14.97 16.16
C ARG A 105 -3.95 16.13 15.52
N GLU A 106 -4.58 16.80 14.55
CA GLU A 106 -4.10 18.06 13.96
C GLU A 106 -4.47 19.24 14.89
N CYS A 107 -3.88 19.31 16.08
CA CYS A 107 -4.08 20.35 17.08
C CYS A 107 -2.76 20.66 17.79
N SER A 108 -2.80 21.69 18.67
CA SER A 108 -1.69 21.99 19.57
C SER A 108 -1.34 20.77 20.39
N TYR A 109 -0.06 20.61 20.72
CA TYR A 109 0.43 19.49 21.51
C TYR A 109 -0.25 19.40 22.88
N HIS A 110 -0.61 20.54 23.46
CA HIS A 110 -1.26 20.62 24.78
C HIS A 110 -2.77 20.31 24.73
N ASP A 111 -3.37 20.36 23.53
CA ASP A 111 -4.79 20.13 23.33
C ASP A 111 -5.09 18.71 22.82
N ASP A 112 -4.05 17.88 22.67
CA ASP A 112 -4.19 16.51 22.21
C ASP A 112 -4.53 15.57 23.37
N ASN A 113 -5.48 14.69 23.19
CA ASN A 113 -5.90 13.73 24.22
C ASN A 113 -5.00 12.47 24.27
N PHE A 114 -4.16 12.25 23.25
CA PHE A 114 -3.34 11.03 23.11
C PHE A 114 -4.13 9.72 23.29
N ASP A 115 -5.31 9.64 22.66
CA ASP A 115 -6.30 8.58 22.83
C ASP A 115 -6.18 7.48 21.75
N MET A 116 -5.12 7.49 20.95
CA MET A 116 -4.88 6.55 19.87
C MET A 116 -3.41 6.19 19.75
N LEU A 117 -3.12 4.89 19.61
CA LEU A 117 -1.79 4.43 19.21
C LEU A 117 -1.62 4.57 17.70
N GLY A 118 -0.44 4.99 17.27
CA GLY A 118 -0.10 5.14 15.87
C GLY A 118 1.39 4.94 15.62
N TRP A 119 1.80 5.24 14.39
CA TRP A 119 3.17 5.10 13.93
C TRP A 119 3.73 6.44 13.47
N ASN A 120 5.03 6.57 13.45
CA ASN A 120 5.72 7.72 12.88
C ASN A 120 6.00 7.45 11.38
N PHE A 121 4.94 7.45 10.57
CA PHE A 121 4.96 7.08 9.15
C PHE A 121 4.54 8.22 8.21
N TYR A 122 4.49 9.45 8.70
CA TYR A 122 4.20 10.57 7.81
C TYR A 122 5.29 10.74 6.73
N MET A 123 4.85 11.13 5.54
CA MET A 123 5.77 11.42 4.45
C MET A 123 6.55 12.71 4.75
N MET A 124 7.85 12.69 4.51
CA MET A 124 8.70 13.86 4.68
C MET A 124 8.26 14.98 3.73
N PRO A 125 8.20 16.24 4.19
CA PRO A 125 7.75 17.37 3.36
C PRO A 125 8.51 17.50 2.04
N GLU A 126 9.81 17.24 2.02
CA GLU A 126 10.65 17.30 0.82
C GLU A 126 10.23 16.23 -0.21
N LEU A 127 9.92 15.02 0.24
CA LEU A 127 9.42 13.96 -0.64
C LEU A 127 8.01 14.27 -1.15
N SER A 128 7.17 14.86 -0.30
CA SER A 128 5.83 15.28 -0.69
C SER A 128 5.88 16.39 -1.75
N ALA A 129 6.71 17.40 -1.56
CA ALA A 129 6.90 18.48 -2.51
C ALA A 129 7.43 17.97 -3.86
N ARG A 130 8.44 17.09 -3.84
CA ARG A 130 8.94 16.42 -5.03
C ARG A 130 7.84 15.61 -5.73
N GLY A 131 7.02 14.88 -4.97
CA GLY A 131 5.91 14.11 -5.50
C GLY A 131 4.90 14.98 -6.22
N LEU A 132 4.50 16.10 -5.65
CA LEU A 132 3.58 17.06 -6.27
C LEU A 132 4.13 17.64 -7.58
N LEU A 133 5.41 18.02 -7.60
CA LEU A 133 6.07 18.51 -8.82
C LEU A 133 6.09 17.43 -9.92
N MET A 134 6.38 16.18 -9.55
CA MET A 134 6.37 15.08 -10.51
C MET A 134 4.95 14.80 -11.01
N MET A 135 3.94 14.82 -10.13
CA MET A 135 2.54 14.61 -10.53
C MET A 135 2.06 15.65 -11.54
N ASN A 136 2.45 16.91 -11.40
CA ASN A 136 2.12 17.95 -12.39
C ASN A 136 2.63 17.62 -13.79
N GLN A 137 3.75 16.91 -13.90
CA GLN A 137 4.30 16.46 -15.18
C GLN A 137 3.52 15.26 -15.77
N PHE A 138 2.77 14.53 -14.94
CA PHE A 138 1.94 13.40 -15.39
C PHE A 138 0.58 13.83 -15.93
N TYR A 139 0.08 15.04 -15.64
CA TYR A 139 -1.18 15.54 -16.20
C TYR A 139 -1.14 15.68 -17.72
N ASP A 140 0.05 15.93 -18.28
CA ASP A 140 0.28 15.98 -19.74
C ASP A 140 0.62 14.61 -20.34
N TYR A 141 0.68 13.56 -19.52
CA TYR A 141 1.07 12.22 -19.92
C TYR A 141 -0.18 11.34 -20.02
N ASP A 142 -0.34 10.66 -21.17
CA ASP A 142 -1.40 9.67 -21.36
C ASP A 142 -1.37 8.65 -20.20
N GLY A 143 -2.23 8.88 -19.20
CA GLY A 143 -2.27 8.13 -17.93
C GLY A 143 -2.62 6.65 -18.06
N ASN A 144 -2.81 6.18 -19.31
CA ASN A 144 -3.07 4.79 -19.65
C ASN A 144 -1.80 3.97 -19.92
N LYS A 145 -0.61 4.58 -19.87
CA LYS A 145 0.61 3.84 -20.11
C LYS A 145 0.90 2.89 -18.93
N LYS A 146 0.76 1.63 -19.18
CA LYS A 146 1.08 0.53 -18.28
C LYS A 146 2.60 0.39 -18.16
N ILE A 147 3.22 1.21 -17.32
CA ILE A 147 4.68 1.42 -17.22
C ILE A 147 5.46 0.13 -16.94
N ASN A 148 4.81 -0.90 -16.40
CA ASN A 148 5.49 -2.10 -15.92
C ASN A 148 5.06 -3.40 -16.62
N ASP A 149 4.23 -3.35 -17.66
CA ASP A 149 3.73 -4.58 -18.27
C ASP A 149 4.84 -5.38 -18.97
N ASP A 150 5.86 -4.69 -19.50
CA ASP A 150 6.99 -5.31 -20.21
C ASP A 150 8.17 -5.66 -19.30
N ILE A 151 8.09 -5.40 -18.00
CA ILE A 151 9.18 -5.65 -17.05
C ILE A 151 8.95 -7.01 -16.40
N GLU A 152 9.90 -7.93 -16.55
CA GLU A 152 9.93 -9.16 -15.76
C GLU A 152 10.30 -8.86 -14.31
N LEU A 153 9.50 -9.37 -13.38
CA LEU A 153 9.72 -9.24 -11.95
C LEU A 153 9.69 -10.63 -11.31
N PRO A 154 10.75 -11.43 -11.51
CA PRO A 154 10.84 -12.77 -10.96
C PRO A 154 10.97 -12.68 -9.43
N TYR A 155 9.88 -12.98 -8.72
CA TYR A 155 9.90 -13.05 -7.26
C TYR A 155 9.92 -14.50 -6.79
N PRO A 156 10.63 -14.79 -5.70
CA PRO A 156 10.57 -16.11 -5.09
C PRO A 156 9.13 -16.37 -4.58
N ASP A 157 8.76 -17.64 -4.59
CA ASP A 157 7.52 -18.11 -3.98
C ASP A 157 7.67 -18.07 -2.45
N LEU A 158 7.02 -17.07 -1.82
CA LEU A 158 7.12 -16.82 -0.39
C LEU A 158 6.45 -17.90 0.47
N SER A 159 5.54 -18.69 -0.09
CA SER A 159 4.90 -19.80 0.62
C SER A 159 5.88 -20.89 1.06
N LYS A 160 7.06 -20.92 0.45
CA LYS A 160 8.16 -21.87 0.79
C LYS A 160 8.95 -21.50 2.02
N PHE A 161 8.76 -20.30 2.56
CA PHE A 161 9.51 -19.79 3.70
C PHE A 161 8.69 -19.89 4.99
N LYS A 162 9.15 -20.72 5.93
CA LYS A 162 8.46 -20.99 7.20
C LYS A 162 8.12 -19.74 8.02
N ILE A 163 8.90 -18.66 7.87
CA ILE A 163 8.66 -17.42 8.61
C ILE A 163 7.29 -16.80 8.33
N TYR A 164 6.71 -17.06 7.17
CA TYR A 164 5.40 -16.52 6.76
C TYR A 164 4.23 -17.52 6.94
N THR A 165 4.51 -18.77 7.32
CA THR A 165 3.51 -19.85 7.37
C THR A 165 3.23 -20.33 8.80
N GLN A 166 3.47 -19.49 9.80
CA GLN A 166 3.28 -19.79 11.24
C GLN A 166 1.81 -19.72 11.65
#